data_2101ea8ed43c8708644a8a74ee08ff2b
#
_entry.id   2101ea8ed43c8708644a8a74ee08ff2b
#
_cell.length_a   1.000
_cell.length_b   1.000
_cell.length_c   1.000
_cell.angle_alpha   90.00
_cell.angle_beta   90.00
_cell.angle_gamma   90.00
#
_symmetry.space_group_name_H-M   'P 1'
#
loop_
_entity.id
_entity.type
_entity.pdbx_description
1 polymer ?
#
loop_
_entity_poly.entity_id
_entity_poly.type
_entity_poly.pdbx_seq_one_letter_code
_entity_poly.pdbx_strand_id
1 'polypeptide(L)'
;VVTVSSITDNFSNISVVHGTTGISIGTALITATDPVTLANATSLNGFTNAQVTLNAVQDTVSNITDINKIESTDVSMAAATVTVTDPASLSDANAINLMTEGKVTLNSVADNYSNIQSIKSIDDSQVDMGAAAVRVINNITKSEVDDLLTDTTGKITVDSITEDKSDLSTINDN
;
A
#
# COMPACT_ATOMS: atom_id res chain seq x y z
N VAL A 1 -24.66 -9.93 29.75
CA VAL A 1 -23.87 -9.68 28.55
C VAL A 1 -24.12 -8.23 28.13
N VAL A 2 -23.04 -7.46 27.95
CA VAL A 2 -23.10 -6.10 27.40
C VAL A 2 -22.97 -6.23 25.88
N THR A 3 -23.95 -5.70 25.14
CA THR A 3 -23.91 -5.66 23.68
C THR A 3 -23.38 -4.29 23.25
N VAL A 4 -22.33 -4.29 22.42
CA VAL A 4 -21.74 -3.09 21.83
C VAL A 4 -22.25 -2.95 20.39
N SER A 5 -22.72 -1.75 20.02
CA SER A 5 -23.26 -1.48 18.67
C SER A 5 -22.21 -0.95 17.70
N SER A 6 -21.14 -0.32 18.20
CA SER A 6 -20.02 0.17 17.38
C SER A 6 -18.74 0.25 18.19
N ILE A 7 -17.59 0.05 17.52
CA ILE A 7 -16.26 0.20 18.07
C ILE A 7 -15.39 0.95 17.05
N THR A 8 -14.66 1.95 17.54
CA THR A 8 -13.63 2.66 16.76
C THR A 8 -12.35 2.66 17.58
N ASP A 9 -11.36 1.87 17.18
CA ASP A 9 -10.07 1.75 17.89
C ASP A 9 -9.03 1.06 16.98
N ASN A 10 -7.82 0.86 17.49
CA ASN A 10 -6.82 0.03 16.83
C ASN A 10 -7.19 -1.47 16.93
N PHE A 11 -6.60 -2.27 16.04
CA PHE A 11 -6.86 -3.72 15.99
C PHE A 11 -6.65 -4.42 17.34
N SER A 12 -5.58 -4.07 18.06
CA SER A 12 -5.25 -4.71 19.33
C SER A 12 -6.34 -4.49 20.38
N ASN A 13 -6.83 -3.27 20.54
CA ASN A 13 -7.88 -2.93 21.48
C ASN A 13 -9.22 -3.58 21.11
N ILE A 14 -9.57 -3.59 19.82
CA ILE A 14 -10.79 -4.28 19.32
C ILE A 14 -10.72 -5.76 19.66
N SER A 15 -9.56 -6.40 19.47
CA SER A 15 -9.35 -7.83 19.80
C SER A 15 -9.49 -8.11 21.29
N VAL A 16 -9.02 -7.21 22.17
CA VAL A 16 -9.21 -7.31 23.61
C VAL A 16 -10.69 -7.24 23.98
N VAL A 17 -11.43 -6.29 23.39
CA VAL A 17 -12.88 -6.16 23.63
C VAL A 17 -13.62 -7.42 23.19
N HIS A 18 -13.28 -7.98 22.00
CA HIS A 18 -13.86 -9.24 21.50
C HIS A 18 -13.61 -10.41 22.45
N GLY A 19 -12.38 -10.51 23.01
CA GLY A 19 -12.01 -11.58 23.96
C GLY A 19 -12.53 -11.40 25.39
N THR A 20 -13.18 -10.26 25.71
CA THR A 20 -13.62 -9.97 27.09
C THR A 20 -14.91 -10.68 27.43
N THR A 21 -14.89 -11.52 28.45
CA THR A 21 -16.07 -12.25 28.93
C THR A 21 -17.20 -11.28 29.34
N GLY A 22 -18.39 -11.54 28.84
CA GLY A 22 -19.57 -10.73 29.15
C GLY A 22 -19.78 -9.54 28.22
N ILE A 23 -18.90 -9.32 27.23
CA ILE A 23 -19.09 -8.36 26.14
C ILE A 23 -19.42 -9.11 24.85
N SER A 24 -20.32 -8.56 24.03
CA SER A 24 -20.66 -9.08 22.71
C SER A 24 -20.53 -7.97 21.67
N ILE A 25 -19.74 -8.22 20.62
CA ILE A 25 -19.55 -7.32 19.48
C ILE A 25 -20.02 -7.95 18.16
N GLY A 26 -20.68 -9.10 18.19
CA GLY A 26 -21.07 -9.88 17.00
C GLY A 26 -22.00 -9.18 16.01
N THR A 27 -22.53 -7.99 16.35
CA THR A 27 -23.31 -7.12 15.45
C THR A 27 -22.82 -5.68 15.45
N ALA A 28 -21.63 -5.43 16.01
CA ALA A 28 -21.05 -4.10 16.09
C ALA A 28 -20.50 -3.65 14.73
N LEU A 29 -20.73 -2.40 14.36
CA LEU A 29 -19.94 -1.72 13.34
C LEU A 29 -18.52 -1.53 13.88
N ILE A 30 -17.51 -1.97 13.15
CA ILE A 30 -16.11 -1.85 13.56
C ILE A 30 -15.39 -0.86 12.65
N THR A 31 -14.64 0.08 13.24
CA THR A 31 -13.70 0.94 12.51
C THR A 31 -12.30 0.75 13.07
N ALA A 32 -11.40 0.17 12.27
CA ALA A 32 -9.99 0.05 12.63
C ALA A 32 -9.24 1.34 12.25
N THR A 33 -8.53 1.93 13.23
CA THR A 33 -7.88 3.24 13.09
C THR A 33 -6.40 3.17 12.75
N ASP A 34 -5.76 2.05 13.02
CA ASP A 34 -4.36 1.75 12.71
C ASP A 34 -4.22 0.99 11.38
N PRO A 35 -3.01 0.96 10.77
CA PRO A 35 -2.77 0.14 9.59
C PRO A 35 -2.98 -1.34 9.87
N VAL A 36 -3.85 -1.98 9.09
CA VAL A 36 -4.15 -3.41 9.21
C VAL A 36 -3.56 -4.21 8.04
N THR A 37 -3.25 -5.47 8.33
CA THR A 37 -2.88 -6.48 7.33
C THR A 37 -4.10 -7.29 6.92
N LEU A 38 -3.96 -8.14 5.87
CA LEU A 38 -4.99 -9.11 5.49
C LEU A 38 -5.41 -10.00 6.68
N ALA A 39 -4.45 -10.45 7.49
CA ALA A 39 -4.74 -11.28 8.66
C ALA A 39 -5.61 -10.54 9.68
N ASN A 40 -5.31 -9.26 9.93
CA ASN A 40 -6.08 -8.42 10.84
C ASN A 40 -7.48 -8.12 10.28
N ALA A 41 -7.60 -7.78 9.00
CA ALA A 41 -8.89 -7.53 8.34
C ALA A 41 -9.80 -8.77 8.40
N THR A 42 -9.24 -9.96 8.12
CA THR A 42 -9.96 -11.24 8.21
C THR A 42 -10.41 -11.52 9.65
N SER A 43 -9.56 -11.25 10.64
CA SER A 43 -9.92 -11.43 12.06
C SER A 43 -11.05 -10.48 12.45
N LEU A 44 -10.97 -9.19 12.09
CA LEU A 44 -12.01 -8.21 12.38
C LEU A 44 -13.35 -8.60 11.74
N ASN A 45 -13.31 -9.09 10.50
CA ASN A 45 -14.49 -9.61 9.81
C ASN A 45 -15.12 -10.80 10.57
N GLY A 46 -14.30 -11.65 11.18
CA GLY A 46 -14.76 -12.76 12.02
C GLY A 46 -15.33 -12.35 13.39
N PHE A 47 -15.09 -11.12 13.84
CA PHE A 47 -15.59 -10.63 15.15
C PHE A 47 -17.02 -10.12 15.08
N THR A 48 -17.51 -9.74 13.91
CA THR A 48 -18.83 -9.15 13.71
C THR A 48 -19.50 -9.65 12.43
N ASN A 49 -20.83 -9.63 12.42
CA ASN A 49 -21.64 -9.79 11.19
C ASN A 49 -22.04 -8.44 10.58
N ALA A 50 -21.56 -7.32 11.14
CA ALA A 50 -21.75 -5.99 10.59
C ALA A 50 -20.49 -5.55 9.83
N GLN A 51 -20.57 -4.42 9.14
CA GLN A 51 -19.44 -3.92 8.35
C GLN A 51 -18.23 -3.54 9.22
N VAL A 52 -17.05 -3.90 8.74
CA VAL A 52 -15.73 -3.44 9.20
C VAL A 52 -15.23 -2.35 8.24
N THR A 53 -14.90 -1.18 8.75
CA THR A 53 -14.26 -0.09 8.00
C THR A 53 -12.79 -0.01 8.37
N LEU A 54 -11.91 0.02 7.38
CA LEU A 54 -10.47 0.16 7.53
C LEU A 54 -10.07 1.59 7.18
N ASN A 55 -9.43 2.31 8.11
CA ASN A 55 -8.92 3.66 7.84
C ASN A 55 -7.52 3.62 7.22
N ALA A 56 -6.77 2.55 7.45
CA ALA A 56 -5.46 2.34 6.86
C ALA A 56 -5.19 0.85 6.62
N VAL A 57 -4.48 0.54 5.54
CA VAL A 57 -4.01 -0.81 5.18
C VAL A 57 -2.52 -0.75 4.91
N GLN A 58 -1.75 -1.71 5.44
CA GLN A 58 -0.33 -1.86 5.15
C GLN A 58 -0.02 -3.33 4.92
N ASP A 59 0.25 -3.70 3.66
CA ASP A 59 0.55 -5.08 3.30
C ASP A 59 1.21 -5.16 1.91
N THR A 60 1.44 -6.37 1.43
CA THR A 60 1.89 -6.65 0.06
C THR A 60 0.76 -6.39 -0.96
N VAL A 61 1.13 -6.19 -2.22
CA VAL A 61 0.17 -6.06 -3.36
C VAL A 61 -0.87 -7.17 -3.34
N SER A 62 -0.41 -8.43 -3.19
CA SER A 62 -1.30 -9.60 -3.17
C SER A 62 -2.30 -9.54 -2.02
N ASN A 63 -1.84 -9.24 -0.81
CA ASN A 63 -2.70 -9.21 0.38
C ASN A 63 -3.70 -8.05 0.34
N ILE A 64 -3.29 -6.87 -0.15
CA ILE A 64 -4.20 -5.72 -0.36
C ILE A 64 -5.30 -6.10 -1.35
N THR A 65 -4.93 -6.77 -2.44
CA THR A 65 -5.90 -7.29 -3.43
C THR A 65 -6.86 -8.29 -2.80
N ASP A 66 -6.38 -9.15 -1.90
CA ASP A 66 -7.23 -10.13 -1.21
C ASP A 66 -8.15 -9.48 -0.18
N ILE A 67 -7.74 -8.41 0.51
CA ILE A 67 -8.64 -7.60 1.35
C ILE A 67 -9.78 -7.03 0.48
N ASN A 68 -9.46 -6.48 -0.69
CA ASN A 68 -10.47 -5.90 -1.59
C ASN A 68 -11.44 -6.93 -2.19
N LYS A 69 -11.08 -8.23 -2.18
CA LYS A 69 -11.97 -9.32 -2.60
C LYS A 69 -12.99 -9.73 -1.53
N ILE A 70 -12.79 -9.33 -0.27
CA ILE A 70 -13.82 -9.51 0.75
C ILE A 70 -15.00 -8.63 0.37
N GLU A 71 -16.21 -9.13 0.49
CA GLU A 71 -17.43 -8.36 0.17
C GLU A 71 -17.37 -6.98 0.84
N SER A 72 -17.61 -5.92 0.08
CA SER A 72 -17.51 -4.54 0.59
C SER A 72 -18.58 -4.21 1.66
N THR A 73 -19.61 -5.04 1.77
CA THR A 73 -20.58 -5.00 2.87
C THR A 73 -20.01 -5.52 4.17
N ASP A 74 -18.98 -6.37 4.10
CA ASP A 74 -18.35 -6.99 5.25
C ASP A 74 -17.06 -6.23 5.65
N VAL A 75 -16.15 -5.97 4.69
CA VAL A 75 -14.93 -5.18 4.93
C VAL A 75 -14.80 -4.09 3.87
N SER A 76 -14.69 -2.84 4.30
CA SER A 76 -14.52 -1.68 3.41
C SER A 76 -13.17 -1.03 3.64
N MET A 77 -12.41 -0.85 2.55
CA MET A 77 -11.19 -0.03 2.49
C MET A 77 -11.34 1.17 1.55
N ALA A 78 -12.56 1.51 1.17
CA ALA A 78 -12.84 2.51 0.13
C ALA A 78 -12.25 3.92 0.39
N ALA A 79 -12.03 4.30 1.64
CA ALA A 79 -11.40 5.57 2.02
C ALA A 79 -10.07 5.36 2.78
N ALA A 80 -9.55 4.12 2.80
CA ALA A 80 -8.33 3.80 3.54
C ALA A 80 -7.09 4.41 2.88
N THR A 81 -6.16 4.91 3.68
CA THR A 81 -4.78 5.08 3.20
C THR A 81 -4.14 3.71 3.03
N VAL A 82 -3.39 3.51 1.95
CA VAL A 82 -2.78 2.21 1.65
C VAL A 82 -1.26 2.36 1.55
N THR A 83 -0.52 1.53 2.28
CA THR A 83 0.94 1.41 2.16
C THR A 83 1.31 0.05 1.59
N VAL A 84 1.91 0.03 0.41
CA VAL A 84 2.40 -1.19 -0.26
C VAL A 84 3.82 -1.48 0.22
N THR A 85 4.04 -2.69 0.76
CA THR A 85 5.30 -3.06 1.42
C THR A 85 6.30 -3.80 0.53
N ASP A 86 5.83 -4.42 -0.54
CA ASP A 86 6.64 -5.13 -1.55
C ASP A 86 6.78 -4.31 -2.84
N PRO A 87 7.68 -4.70 -3.77
CA PRO A 87 7.85 -3.98 -5.03
C PRO A 87 6.59 -4.00 -5.90
N ALA A 88 6.05 -2.81 -6.19
CA ALA A 88 4.89 -2.63 -7.06
C ALA A 88 5.30 -2.25 -8.49
N SER A 89 4.55 -2.76 -9.46
CA SER A 89 4.58 -2.32 -10.86
C SER A 89 3.58 -1.18 -11.11
N LEU A 90 3.61 -0.58 -12.31
CA LEU A 90 2.57 0.36 -12.76
C LEU A 90 1.17 -0.29 -12.71
N SER A 91 1.06 -1.55 -13.11
CA SER A 91 -0.21 -2.28 -13.07
C SER A 91 -0.75 -2.41 -11.65
N ASP A 92 0.14 -2.72 -10.70
CA ASP A 92 -0.22 -2.84 -9.28
C ASP A 92 -0.62 -1.49 -8.68
N ALA A 93 0.15 -0.44 -8.95
CA ALA A 93 -0.14 0.92 -8.50
C ALA A 93 -1.53 1.39 -8.97
N ASN A 94 -1.83 1.21 -10.26
CA ASN A 94 -3.14 1.54 -10.83
C ASN A 94 -4.27 0.70 -10.23
N ALA A 95 -4.05 -0.63 -10.08
CA ALA A 95 -5.06 -1.51 -9.51
C ALA A 95 -5.39 -1.12 -8.06
N ILE A 96 -4.38 -0.86 -7.23
CA ILE A 96 -4.59 -0.47 -5.83
C ILE A 96 -5.24 0.92 -5.73
N ASN A 97 -4.83 1.87 -6.57
CA ASN A 97 -5.43 3.20 -6.61
C ASN A 97 -6.94 3.19 -6.92
N LEU A 98 -7.40 2.19 -7.67
CA LEU A 98 -8.83 1.99 -7.94
C LEU A 98 -9.61 1.35 -6.77
N MET A 99 -8.92 0.79 -5.77
CA MET A 99 -9.55 0.13 -4.62
C MET A 99 -9.86 1.09 -3.49
N THR A 100 -9.25 2.28 -3.48
CA THR A 100 -9.41 3.28 -2.42
C THR A 100 -9.44 4.70 -2.98
N GLU A 101 -10.18 5.58 -2.32
CA GLU A 101 -10.10 7.03 -2.52
C GLU A 101 -9.00 7.68 -1.65
N GLY A 102 -8.43 6.91 -0.72
CA GLY A 102 -7.33 7.33 0.12
C GLY A 102 -5.99 7.27 -0.62
N LYS A 103 -4.98 7.92 -0.05
CA LYS A 103 -3.63 7.95 -0.63
C LYS A 103 -2.98 6.56 -0.60
N VAL A 104 -2.37 6.17 -1.73
CA VAL A 104 -1.52 4.97 -1.86
C VAL A 104 -0.06 5.39 -1.76
N THR A 105 0.70 4.79 -0.85
CA THR A 105 2.14 4.98 -0.70
C THR A 105 2.88 3.71 -1.10
N LEU A 106 3.82 3.81 -2.03
CA LEU A 106 4.66 2.71 -2.49
C LEU A 106 6.01 2.77 -1.78
N ASN A 107 6.36 1.74 -0.99
CA ASN A 107 7.67 1.65 -0.34
C ASN A 107 8.76 1.21 -1.33
N SER A 108 8.38 0.49 -2.38
CA SER A 108 9.28 0.13 -3.47
C SER A 108 8.54 -0.05 -4.79
N VAL A 109 9.25 0.19 -5.89
CA VAL A 109 8.76 0.04 -7.26
C VAL A 109 9.75 -0.80 -8.05
N ALA A 110 9.24 -1.76 -8.85
CA ALA A 110 10.05 -2.55 -9.78
C ALA A 110 9.35 -2.63 -11.13
N ASP A 111 9.85 -1.89 -12.12
CA ASP A 111 9.28 -1.88 -13.47
C ASP A 111 10.31 -1.37 -14.49
N ASN A 112 9.92 -1.29 -15.77
CA ASN A 112 10.71 -0.57 -16.76
C ASN A 112 10.63 0.95 -16.53
N TYR A 113 11.61 1.70 -17.04
CA TYR A 113 11.71 3.15 -16.85
C TYR A 113 10.41 3.89 -17.26
N SER A 114 9.84 3.58 -18.43
CA SER A 114 8.64 4.28 -18.91
C SER A 114 7.41 4.06 -18.00
N ASN A 115 7.29 2.88 -17.40
CA ASN A 115 6.23 2.58 -16.44
C ASN A 115 6.46 3.32 -15.11
N ILE A 116 7.72 3.41 -14.65
CA ILE A 116 8.07 4.18 -13.44
C ILE A 116 7.72 5.66 -13.64
N GLN A 117 8.04 6.25 -14.82
CA GLN A 117 7.64 7.61 -15.16
C GLN A 117 6.11 7.77 -15.22
N SER A 118 5.41 6.72 -15.66
CA SER A 118 3.94 6.70 -15.64
C SER A 118 3.37 6.67 -14.23
N ILE A 119 3.98 5.95 -13.28
CA ILE A 119 3.60 6.00 -11.86
C ILE A 119 3.83 7.42 -11.32
N LYS A 120 4.99 8.02 -11.59
CA LYS A 120 5.33 9.39 -11.17
C LYS A 120 4.35 10.44 -11.72
N SER A 121 3.77 10.20 -12.88
CA SER A 121 2.78 11.10 -13.50
C SER A 121 1.38 11.01 -12.86
N ILE A 122 1.13 10.03 -12.01
CA ILE A 122 -0.09 9.99 -11.19
C ILE A 122 0.01 11.09 -10.14
N ASP A 123 -1.10 11.75 -9.82
CA ASP A 123 -1.12 12.79 -8.79
C ASP A 123 -0.59 12.23 -7.46
N ASP A 124 0.43 12.89 -6.86
CA ASP A 124 1.06 12.48 -5.60
C ASP A 124 0.07 12.44 -4.41
N SER A 125 -1.10 13.07 -4.53
CA SER A 125 -2.18 12.94 -3.56
C SER A 125 -2.89 11.59 -3.65
N GLN A 126 -2.76 10.89 -4.77
CA GLN A 126 -3.33 9.57 -5.02
C GLN A 126 -2.29 8.46 -4.87
N VAL A 127 -1.17 8.53 -5.60
CA VAL A 127 -0.10 7.53 -5.53
C VAL A 127 1.23 8.23 -5.29
N ASP A 128 1.89 7.92 -4.17
CA ASP A 128 3.15 8.50 -3.75
C ASP A 128 4.28 7.46 -3.83
N MET A 129 5.32 7.78 -4.60
CA MET A 129 6.56 7.01 -4.66
C MET A 129 7.79 7.84 -4.27
N GLY A 130 7.62 9.05 -3.70
CA GLY A 130 8.71 9.99 -3.46
C GLY A 130 9.82 9.52 -2.52
N ALA A 131 9.59 8.47 -1.71
CA ALA A 131 10.60 7.81 -0.87
C ALA A 131 10.79 6.32 -1.25
N ALA A 132 10.19 5.85 -2.34
CA ALA A 132 10.24 4.46 -2.76
C ALA A 132 11.66 4.04 -3.17
N ALA A 133 12.07 2.82 -2.80
CA ALA A 133 13.19 2.18 -3.45
C ALA A 133 12.78 1.77 -4.87
N VAL A 134 13.54 2.20 -5.88
CA VAL A 134 13.22 1.98 -7.30
C VAL A 134 14.18 0.98 -7.90
N ARG A 135 13.65 -0.08 -8.53
CA ARG A 135 14.41 -1.01 -9.38
C ARG A 135 13.94 -0.91 -10.83
N VAL A 136 14.84 -0.53 -11.72
CA VAL A 136 14.59 -0.51 -13.16
C VAL A 136 15.03 -1.83 -13.77
N ILE A 137 14.07 -2.56 -14.38
CA ILE A 137 14.28 -3.92 -14.91
C ILE A 137 14.64 -3.97 -16.39
N ASN A 138 14.62 -2.83 -17.10
CA ASN A 138 15.07 -2.71 -18.48
C ASN A 138 16.41 -1.96 -18.56
N ASN A 139 17.01 -1.99 -19.75
CA ASN A 139 18.20 -1.21 -20.04
C ASN A 139 17.85 0.29 -20.13
N ILE A 140 18.64 1.14 -19.48
CA ILE A 140 18.44 2.58 -19.43
C ILE A 140 19.73 3.35 -19.72
N THR A 141 19.57 4.65 -20.00
CA THR A 141 20.66 5.59 -20.22
C THR A 141 21.03 6.33 -18.92
N LYS A 142 22.19 7.00 -18.91
CA LYS A 142 22.58 7.89 -17.80
C LYS A 142 21.53 8.98 -17.56
N SER A 143 21.00 9.59 -18.63
CA SER A 143 19.97 10.65 -18.52
C SER A 143 18.74 10.15 -17.80
N GLU A 144 18.30 8.90 -18.07
CA GLU A 144 17.15 8.30 -17.40
C GLU A 144 17.44 7.98 -15.92
N VAL A 145 18.71 7.65 -15.58
CA VAL A 145 19.11 7.53 -14.15
C VAL A 145 19.04 8.89 -13.46
N ASP A 146 19.58 9.94 -14.10
CA ASP A 146 19.56 11.30 -13.55
C ASP A 146 18.12 11.80 -13.30
N ASP A 147 17.19 11.47 -14.21
CA ASP A 147 15.76 11.79 -14.03
C ASP A 147 15.18 11.08 -12.81
N LEU A 148 15.46 9.79 -12.63
CA LEU A 148 14.98 9.01 -11.48
C LEU A 148 15.51 9.56 -10.14
N LEU A 149 16.74 10.10 -10.11
CA LEU A 149 17.31 10.74 -8.92
C LEU A 149 16.55 12.00 -8.48
N THR A 150 15.74 12.58 -9.37
CA THR A 150 14.84 13.69 -9.04
C THR A 150 13.46 13.22 -8.61
N ASP A 151 13.07 11.99 -8.94
CA ASP A 151 11.74 11.43 -8.73
C ASP A 151 11.58 10.74 -7.38
N THR A 152 12.67 10.20 -6.84
CA THR A 152 12.64 9.52 -5.53
C THR A 152 13.87 9.86 -4.69
N THR A 153 13.69 9.91 -3.37
CA THR A 153 14.77 9.96 -2.38
C THR A 153 15.22 8.57 -1.94
N GLY A 154 14.52 7.54 -2.40
CA GLY A 154 14.85 6.14 -2.12
C GLY A 154 16.03 5.63 -2.95
N LYS A 155 16.49 4.44 -2.62
CA LYS A 155 17.59 3.79 -3.36
C LYS A 155 17.15 3.43 -4.79
N ILE A 156 17.95 3.82 -5.79
CA ILE A 156 17.76 3.40 -7.18
C ILE A 156 18.70 2.23 -7.48
N THR A 157 18.16 1.20 -8.12
CA THR A 157 18.90 0.03 -8.63
C THR A 157 18.53 -0.15 -10.10
N VAL A 158 19.50 -0.29 -10.97
CA VAL A 158 19.30 -0.53 -12.40
C VAL A 158 19.92 -1.87 -12.79
N ASP A 159 19.20 -2.66 -13.59
CA ASP A 159 19.69 -3.97 -14.02
C ASP A 159 20.75 -3.83 -15.12
N SER A 160 20.65 -2.80 -15.97
CA SER A 160 21.66 -2.49 -16.99
C SER A 160 21.61 -1.04 -17.47
N ILE A 161 22.76 -0.51 -17.86
CA ILE A 161 22.92 0.84 -18.42
C ILE A 161 23.60 0.71 -19.77
N THR A 162 23.09 1.41 -20.78
CA THR A 162 23.73 1.54 -22.11
C THR A 162 24.20 2.96 -22.29
N GLU A 163 25.50 3.17 -22.13
CA GLU A 163 26.17 4.45 -22.35
C GLU A 163 27.61 4.28 -22.81
N ASP A 164 28.19 5.33 -23.36
CA ASP A 164 29.62 5.39 -23.63
C ASP A 164 30.42 5.42 -22.31
N LYS A 165 31.63 4.89 -22.33
CA LYS A 165 32.50 4.78 -21.13
C LYS A 165 32.74 6.13 -20.45
N SER A 166 32.76 7.24 -21.21
CA SER A 166 32.91 8.60 -20.68
C SER A 166 31.74 9.00 -19.78
N ASP A 167 30.52 8.62 -20.16
CA ASP A 167 29.28 9.02 -19.47
C ASP A 167 29.06 8.15 -18.21
N LEU A 168 29.43 6.85 -18.28
CA LEU A 168 29.39 5.96 -17.10
C LEU A 168 30.29 6.45 -15.96
N SER A 169 31.43 7.10 -16.28
CA SER A 169 32.35 7.62 -15.25
C SER A 169 31.77 8.78 -14.42
N THR A 170 30.67 9.37 -14.85
CA THR A 170 30.01 10.50 -14.18
C THR A 170 28.74 10.12 -13.43
N ILE A 171 28.35 8.84 -13.43
CA ILE A 171 27.27 8.36 -12.57
C ILE A 171 27.80 8.31 -11.14
N ASN A 172 27.26 9.16 -10.27
CA ASN A 172 27.60 9.15 -8.85
C ASN A 172 26.79 8.06 -8.15
N ASP A 173 27.47 7.23 -7.36
CA ASP A 173 26.83 6.36 -6.40
C ASP A 173 26.28 7.24 -5.26
N ASN A 174 24.95 7.34 -5.12
CA ASN A 174 24.27 7.88 -3.96
C ASN A 174 23.82 6.77 -3.04
#